data_717e71ba6db6e4f8e9dd0fe664801776
#
_entry.id   717e71ba6db6e4f8e9dd0fe664801776
#
_cell.length_a   1.000
_cell.length_b   1.000
_cell.length_c   1.000
_cell.angle_alpha   90.00
_cell.angle_beta   90.00
_cell.angle_gamma   90.00
#
_symmetry.space_group_name_H-M   'P 1'
#
loop_
_entity.id
_entity.type
_entity.pdbx_description
1 polymer ?
#
loop_
_entity_poly.entity_id
_entity_poly.type
_entity_poly.pdbx_seq_one_letter_code
_entity_poly.pdbx_strand_id
1 'polypeptide(L)'
;MIALFYEDHRVGQTAVVGACEFTREAIVAFARAYDPQPFHLDDAAGAASPFGSLCASGWHTACVGMRALIDYREAQRTAAAARGEPLPPLGVGAGIRAMRWANPVRPGAVVTYSARIEAMRETKRPQWGLISSRAIGVDQHGREVLSYLCHVLVARRGR
;
A
#
# COMPACT_ATOMS: atom_id res chain seq x y z
N MET A 1 7.84 6.70 -0.54
CA MET A 1 9.05 6.01 -0.96
C MET A 1 9.38 6.26 -2.43
N ILE A 2 8.51 6.18 -3.40
CA ILE A 2 8.82 6.44 -4.82
C ILE A 2 8.27 7.82 -5.21
N ALA A 3 8.83 8.88 -4.62
CA ALA A 3 8.43 10.27 -4.88
C ALA A 3 9.51 11.05 -5.65
N LEU A 4 10.72 10.50 -5.72
CA LEU A 4 11.91 11.11 -6.28
C LEU A 4 12.36 10.37 -7.54
N PHE A 5 13.46 10.78 -8.16
CA PHE A 5 14.03 10.09 -9.32
C PHE A 5 14.54 8.69 -8.97
N TYR A 6 14.66 7.84 -9.98
CA TYR A 6 15.13 6.46 -9.82
C TYR A 6 16.49 6.40 -9.08
N GLU A 7 17.39 7.30 -9.36
CA GLU A 7 18.73 7.37 -8.78
C GLU A 7 18.76 7.74 -7.29
N ASP A 8 17.67 8.29 -6.77
CA ASP A 8 17.54 8.65 -5.34
C ASP A 8 17.16 7.47 -4.45
N HIS A 9 16.91 6.33 -5.07
CA HIS A 9 16.48 5.12 -4.40
C HIS A 9 17.61 4.08 -4.32
N ARG A 10 17.51 3.17 -3.35
CA ARG A 10 18.43 2.04 -3.19
C ARG A 10 17.69 0.79 -2.73
N VAL A 11 18.20 -0.37 -3.14
CA VAL A 11 17.72 -1.67 -2.64
C VAL A 11 17.91 -1.73 -1.13
N GLY A 12 16.93 -2.31 -0.43
CA GLY A 12 16.89 -2.37 1.04
C GLY A 12 16.28 -1.14 1.71
N GLN A 13 16.07 -0.03 1.00
CA GLN A 13 15.41 1.16 1.55
C GLN A 13 13.99 0.82 2.02
N THR A 14 13.68 1.18 3.26
CA THR A 14 12.38 0.94 3.91
C THR A 14 11.77 2.26 4.39
N ALA A 15 10.46 2.37 4.33
CA ALA A 15 9.72 3.47 4.93
C ALA A 15 8.38 2.97 5.49
N VAL A 16 8.00 3.48 6.66
CA VAL A 16 6.62 3.45 7.12
C VAL A 16 5.87 4.53 6.36
N VAL A 17 4.78 4.17 5.71
CA VAL A 17 4.04 5.09 4.82
C VAL A 17 2.77 5.63 5.47
N GLY A 18 2.31 5.03 6.56
CA GLY A 18 1.17 5.48 7.33
C GLY A 18 0.56 4.38 8.19
N ALA A 19 -0.40 4.76 9.00
CA ALA A 19 -1.25 3.84 9.75
C ALA A 19 -2.70 4.29 9.65
N CYS A 20 -3.64 3.33 9.74
CA CYS A 20 -5.06 3.61 9.65
C CYS A 20 -5.84 2.66 10.56
N GLU A 21 -6.83 3.20 11.26
CA GLU A 21 -7.82 2.42 11.99
C GLU A 21 -8.94 1.95 11.05
N PHE A 22 -9.33 0.69 11.20
CA PHE A 22 -10.44 0.09 10.47
C PHE A 22 -11.69 0.11 11.36
N THR A 23 -12.46 1.19 11.27
CA THR A 23 -13.72 1.26 12.01
C THR A 23 -14.76 0.32 11.39
N ARG A 24 -15.73 -0.12 12.19
CA ARG A 24 -16.85 -0.96 11.72
C ARG A 24 -17.59 -0.29 10.56
N GLU A 25 -17.84 1.00 10.68
CA GLU A 25 -18.57 1.79 9.68
C GLU A 25 -17.81 1.84 8.34
N ALA A 26 -16.49 2.05 8.39
CA ALA A 26 -15.64 2.06 7.19
C ALA A 26 -15.59 0.68 6.52
N ILE A 27 -15.51 -0.39 7.31
CA ILE A 27 -15.54 -1.78 6.82
C ILE A 27 -16.84 -2.04 6.05
N VAL A 28 -17.97 -1.77 6.68
CA VAL A 28 -19.30 -2.00 6.08
C VAL A 28 -19.55 -1.09 4.87
N ALA A 29 -19.13 0.18 4.94
CA ALA A 29 -19.26 1.12 3.82
C ALA A 29 -18.47 0.67 2.58
N PHE A 30 -17.23 0.25 2.77
CA PHE A 30 -16.43 -0.30 1.67
C PHE A 30 -17.06 -1.58 1.10
N ALA A 31 -17.47 -2.49 1.97
CA ALA A 31 -18.07 -3.76 1.55
C ALA A 31 -19.34 -3.55 0.74
N ARG A 32 -20.23 -2.66 1.16
CA ARG A 32 -21.46 -2.33 0.41
C ARG A 32 -21.18 -1.84 -1.00
N ALA A 33 -20.10 -1.10 -1.19
CA ALA A 33 -19.75 -0.52 -2.48
C ALA A 33 -19.00 -1.50 -3.41
N TYR A 34 -18.17 -2.40 -2.85
CA TYR A 34 -17.18 -3.13 -3.66
C TYR A 34 -17.12 -4.63 -3.41
N ASP A 35 -17.52 -5.12 -2.22
CA ASP A 35 -17.38 -6.54 -1.86
C ASP A 35 -18.49 -6.95 -0.87
N PRO A 36 -19.77 -7.01 -1.32
CA PRO A 36 -20.94 -7.16 -0.45
C PRO A 36 -21.13 -8.60 0.03
N GLN A 37 -20.08 -9.25 0.50
CA GLN A 37 -20.17 -10.55 1.12
C GLN A 37 -20.69 -10.43 2.56
N PRO A 38 -21.58 -11.35 3.04
CA PRO A 38 -22.26 -11.22 4.32
C PRO A 38 -21.33 -10.99 5.51
N PHE A 39 -20.17 -11.66 5.57
CA PHE A 39 -19.18 -11.54 6.64
C PHE A 39 -18.39 -10.22 6.65
N HIS A 40 -18.57 -9.37 5.64
CA HIS A 40 -18.05 -8.00 5.59
C HIS A 40 -19.12 -6.94 5.89
N LEU A 41 -20.40 -7.35 6.01
CA LEU A 41 -21.54 -6.46 6.14
C LEU A 41 -22.21 -6.53 7.52
N ASP A 42 -22.22 -7.72 8.13
CA ASP A 42 -23.03 -8.01 9.32
C ASP A 42 -22.24 -8.83 10.35
N ASP A 43 -22.42 -8.47 11.63
CA ASP A 43 -21.67 -9.09 12.73
C ASP A 43 -22.09 -10.56 12.95
N ALA A 44 -23.40 -10.88 12.82
CA ALA A 44 -23.88 -12.24 13.01
C ALA A 44 -23.41 -13.14 11.86
N ALA A 45 -23.46 -12.64 10.62
CA ALA A 45 -22.93 -13.33 9.47
C ALA A 45 -21.40 -13.52 9.56
N GLY A 46 -20.69 -12.51 10.06
CA GLY A 46 -19.26 -12.59 10.34
C GLY A 46 -18.94 -13.67 11.37
N ALA A 47 -19.69 -13.71 12.49
CA ALA A 47 -19.53 -14.72 13.53
C ALA A 47 -19.79 -16.16 13.02
N ALA A 48 -20.74 -16.33 12.12
CA ALA A 48 -21.07 -17.62 11.51
C ALA A 48 -20.10 -18.03 10.37
N SER A 49 -19.19 -17.14 9.96
CA SER A 49 -18.23 -17.39 8.88
C SER A 49 -16.95 -18.07 9.39
N PRO A 50 -16.08 -18.59 8.49
CA PRO A 50 -14.75 -19.07 8.86
C PRO A 50 -13.87 -18.02 9.55
N PHE A 51 -14.17 -16.73 9.42
CA PHE A 51 -13.46 -15.64 10.08
C PHE A 51 -13.82 -15.47 11.56
N GLY A 52 -14.99 -15.98 12.00
CA GLY A 52 -15.48 -15.94 13.37
C GLY A 52 -15.90 -14.55 13.87
N SER A 53 -15.89 -13.53 13.01
CA SER A 53 -16.38 -12.17 13.27
C SER A 53 -16.48 -11.37 11.99
N LEU A 54 -17.14 -10.19 12.05
CA LEU A 54 -17.05 -9.18 11.01
C LEU A 54 -15.56 -8.86 10.72
N CYS A 55 -15.19 -8.76 9.45
CA CYS A 55 -13.85 -8.37 9.04
C CYS A 55 -13.89 -7.52 7.77
N ALA A 56 -12.84 -6.75 7.55
CA ALA A 56 -12.67 -5.97 6.32
C ALA A 56 -12.43 -6.88 5.12
N SER A 57 -12.93 -6.49 3.95
CA SER A 57 -12.49 -7.05 2.67
C SER A 57 -10.97 -6.92 2.55
N GLY A 58 -10.32 -7.93 2.00
CA GLY A 58 -8.90 -7.85 1.66
C GLY A 58 -8.60 -6.67 0.73
N TRP A 59 -9.51 -6.35 -0.19
CA TRP A 59 -9.38 -5.17 -1.05
C TRP A 59 -9.49 -3.86 -0.28
N HIS A 60 -10.33 -3.78 0.76
CA HIS A 60 -10.36 -2.61 1.65
C HIS A 60 -8.98 -2.39 2.29
N THR A 61 -8.39 -3.45 2.84
CA THR A 61 -7.05 -3.40 3.44
C THR A 61 -6.00 -2.94 2.42
N ALA A 62 -6.06 -3.42 1.18
CA ALA A 62 -5.13 -3.01 0.12
C ALA A 62 -5.34 -1.56 -0.33
N CYS A 63 -6.60 -1.11 -0.48
CA CYS A 63 -6.92 0.27 -0.88
C CYS A 63 -6.49 1.30 0.16
N VAL A 64 -6.68 1.00 1.45
CA VAL A 64 -6.20 1.86 2.55
C VAL A 64 -4.67 1.96 2.53
N GLY A 65 -3.96 0.85 2.32
CA GLY A 65 -2.50 0.86 2.17
C GLY A 65 -2.02 1.65 0.95
N MET A 66 -2.77 1.58 -0.16
CA MET A 66 -2.49 2.40 -1.34
C MET A 66 -2.70 3.89 -1.04
N ARG A 67 -3.78 4.25 -0.34
CA ARG A 67 -4.04 5.64 0.06
C ARG A 67 -2.90 6.18 0.92
N ALA A 68 -2.49 5.44 1.96
CA ALA A 68 -1.37 5.81 2.83
C ALA A 68 -0.07 6.03 2.03
N LEU A 69 0.21 5.16 1.04
CA LEU A 69 1.37 5.32 0.16
C LEU A 69 1.29 6.59 -0.70
N ILE A 70 0.12 6.93 -1.23
CA ILE A 70 -0.06 8.15 -2.03
C ILE A 70 0.14 9.39 -1.16
N ASP A 71 -0.45 9.43 0.03
CA ASP A 71 -0.30 10.55 0.98
C ASP A 71 1.16 10.73 1.40
N TYR A 72 1.86 9.65 1.69
CA TYR A 72 3.30 9.68 1.98
C TYR A 72 4.12 10.25 0.81
N ARG A 73 3.83 9.81 -0.42
CA ARG A 73 4.51 10.31 -1.62
C ARG A 73 4.26 11.80 -1.84
N GLU A 74 3.03 12.24 -1.68
CA GLU A 74 2.67 13.64 -1.87
C GLU A 74 3.38 14.53 -0.84
N ALA A 75 3.45 14.11 0.42
CA ALA A 75 4.22 14.81 1.45
C ALA A 75 5.71 14.91 1.09
N GLN A 76 6.32 13.84 0.55
CA GLN A 76 7.72 13.86 0.10
C GLN A 76 7.91 14.82 -1.09
N ARG A 77 7.00 14.83 -2.04
CA ARG A 77 7.04 15.75 -3.20
C ARG A 77 6.90 17.21 -2.77
N THR A 78 5.95 17.50 -1.89
CA THR A 78 5.76 18.83 -1.34
C THR A 78 7.01 19.33 -0.61
N ALA A 79 7.62 18.48 0.21
CA ALA A 79 8.85 18.83 0.91
C ALA A 79 10.03 19.06 -0.05
N ALA A 80 10.16 18.26 -1.10
CA ALA A 80 11.21 18.45 -2.13
C ALA A 80 10.99 19.76 -2.92
N ALA A 81 9.74 20.05 -3.32
CA ALA A 81 9.39 21.30 -4.00
C ALA A 81 9.71 22.52 -3.14
N ALA A 82 9.44 22.47 -1.83
CA ALA A 82 9.75 23.56 -0.89
C ALA A 82 11.27 23.83 -0.77
N ARG A 83 12.10 22.84 -1.06
CA ARG A 83 13.58 22.98 -1.13
C ARG A 83 14.08 23.40 -2.51
N GLY A 84 13.20 23.63 -3.49
CA GLY A 84 13.56 23.94 -4.86
C GLY A 84 14.14 22.76 -5.66
N GLU A 85 13.95 21.53 -5.19
CA GLU A 85 14.44 20.32 -5.85
C GLU A 85 13.58 19.98 -7.08
N PRO A 86 14.20 19.54 -8.19
CA PRO A 86 13.44 19.11 -9.37
C PRO A 86 12.60 17.87 -9.04
N LEU A 87 11.33 17.90 -9.42
CA LEU A 87 10.41 16.78 -9.24
C LEU A 87 10.34 15.92 -10.52
N PRO A 88 10.44 14.59 -10.39
CA PRO A 88 10.19 13.71 -11.52
C PRO A 88 8.71 13.71 -11.91
N PRO A 89 8.37 13.39 -13.16
CA PRO A 89 7.02 13.01 -13.53
C PRO A 89 6.56 11.81 -12.69
N LEU A 90 5.25 11.69 -12.50
CA LEU A 90 4.68 10.58 -11.73
C LEU A 90 4.99 9.25 -12.38
N GLY A 91 5.44 8.31 -11.56
CA GLY A 91 5.67 6.93 -11.97
C GLY A 91 4.37 6.18 -12.24
N VAL A 92 4.45 5.13 -13.04
CA VAL A 92 3.31 4.30 -13.44
C VAL A 92 3.43 2.92 -12.82
N GLY A 93 2.34 2.44 -12.20
CA GLY A 93 2.25 1.05 -11.73
C GLY A 93 2.35 0.07 -12.89
N ALA A 94 3.29 -0.87 -12.80
CA ALA A 94 3.55 -1.87 -13.83
C ALA A 94 3.04 -3.27 -13.42
N GLY A 95 2.40 -3.39 -12.28
CA GLY A 95 1.76 -4.61 -11.82
C GLY A 95 2.00 -4.94 -10.36
N ILE A 96 1.21 -5.89 -9.86
CA ILE A 96 1.29 -6.43 -8.51
C ILE A 96 1.46 -7.95 -8.61
N ARG A 97 2.28 -8.52 -7.72
CA ARG A 97 2.49 -9.98 -7.60
C ARG A 97 2.48 -10.43 -6.15
N ALA A 98 2.22 -11.72 -5.96
CA ALA A 98 2.28 -12.39 -4.65
C ALA A 98 1.47 -11.65 -3.56
N MET A 99 0.28 -11.16 -3.93
CA MET A 99 -0.63 -10.55 -2.95
C MET A 99 -1.17 -11.63 -2.01
N ARG A 100 -1.09 -11.35 -0.71
CA ARG A 100 -1.56 -12.22 0.36
C ARG A 100 -2.28 -11.40 1.43
N TRP A 101 -3.39 -11.95 1.91
CA TRP A 101 -4.12 -11.50 3.09
C TRP A 101 -3.93 -12.57 4.17
N ALA A 102 -2.88 -12.41 4.99
CA ALA A 102 -2.45 -13.44 5.92
C ALA A 102 -3.37 -13.57 7.14
N ASN A 103 -3.95 -12.47 7.59
CA ASN A 103 -4.87 -12.41 8.72
C ASN A 103 -6.01 -11.43 8.43
N PRO A 104 -7.25 -11.71 8.91
CA PRO A 104 -8.38 -10.81 8.74
C PRO A 104 -8.20 -9.53 9.58
N VAL A 105 -8.53 -8.40 8.99
CA VAL A 105 -8.58 -7.09 9.68
C VAL A 105 -9.97 -6.93 10.27
N ARG A 106 -10.05 -6.74 11.59
CA ARG A 106 -11.31 -6.65 12.35
C ARG A 106 -11.63 -5.20 12.72
N PRO A 107 -12.88 -4.87 13.07
CA PRO A 107 -13.22 -3.55 13.60
C PRO A 107 -12.30 -3.15 14.77
N GLY A 108 -11.82 -1.91 14.78
CA GLY A 108 -10.87 -1.38 15.77
C GLY A 108 -9.41 -1.78 15.53
N ALA A 109 -9.11 -2.54 14.47
CA ALA A 109 -7.73 -2.82 14.11
C ALA A 109 -7.03 -1.56 13.57
N VAL A 110 -5.83 -1.29 14.06
CA VAL A 110 -4.93 -0.26 13.51
C VAL A 110 -3.85 -0.95 12.70
N VAL A 111 -3.85 -0.72 11.39
CA VAL A 111 -2.86 -1.32 10.48
C VAL A 111 -1.80 -0.28 10.11
N THR A 112 -0.55 -0.60 10.40
CA THR A 112 0.62 0.18 9.97
C THR A 112 1.14 -0.39 8.65
N TYR A 113 1.28 0.49 7.67
CA TYR A 113 1.78 0.14 6.34
C TYR A 113 3.22 0.58 6.16
N SER A 114 4.00 -0.31 5.56
CA SER A 114 5.39 -0.04 5.20
C SER A 114 5.69 -0.56 3.79
N ALA A 115 6.77 -0.04 3.22
CA ALA A 115 7.25 -0.52 1.93
C ALA A 115 8.78 -0.63 1.96
N ARG A 116 9.33 -1.69 1.35
CA ARG A 116 10.77 -1.93 1.21
C ARG A 116 11.11 -2.15 -0.26
N ILE A 117 12.15 -1.50 -0.76
CA ILE A 117 12.66 -1.74 -2.12
C ILE A 117 13.44 -3.05 -2.12
N GLU A 118 12.97 -4.03 -2.91
CA GLU A 118 13.63 -5.34 -3.04
C GLU A 118 14.55 -5.42 -4.26
N ALA A 119 14.18 -4.74 -5.34
CA ALA A 119 14.97 -4.75 -6.57
C ALA A 119 14.81 -3.45 -7.34
N MET A 120 15.86 -3.10 -8.07
CA MET A 120 15.89 -1.98 -9.01
C MET A 120 16.56 -2.46 -10.29
N ARG A 121 16.00 -2.10 -11.43
CA ARG A 121 16.59 -2.40 -12.72
C ARG A 121 16.31 -1.32 -13.75
N GLU A 122 17.23 -1.16 -14.67
CA GLU A 122 17.01 -0.33 -15.85
C GLU A 122 16.01 -0.98 -16.80
N THR A 123 15.37 -0.19 -17.63
CA THR A 123 14.45 -0.67 -18.66
C THR A 123 15.02 -0.40 -20.06
N LYS A 124 14.38 -0.98 -21.09
CA LYS A 124 14.72 -0.67 -22.49
C LYS A 124 14.43 0.79 -22.87
N ARG A 125 13.65 1.50 -22.05
CA ARG A 125 13.38 2.93 -22.20
C ARG A 125 14.31 3.69 -21.27
N PRO A 126 15.35 4.39 -21.76
CA PRO A 126 16.39 4.96 -20.92
C PRO A 126 15.89 6.00 -19.90
N GLN A 127 14.75 6.65 -20.18
CA GLN A 127 14.11 7.61 -19.27
C GLN A 127 13.39 6.97 -18.08
N TRP A 128 13.28 5.61 -18.01
CA TRP A 128 12.57 4.89 -16.95
C TRP A 128 13.41 3.79 -16.32
N GLY A 129 13.43 3.73 -15.00
CA GLY A 129 13.84 2.57 -14.24
C GLY A 129 12.65 1.82 -13.70
N LEU A 130 12.76 0.54 -13.39
CA LEU A 130 11.76 -0.25 -12.70
C LEU A 130 12.19 -0.47 -11.25
N ILE A 131 11.35 -0.11 -10.32
CA ILE A 131 11.51 -0.41 -8.89
C ILE A 131 10.49 -1.45 -8.48
N SER A 132 10.95 -2.50 -7.81
CA SER A 132 10.11 -3.52 -7.19
C SER A 132 10.14 -3.33 -5.68
N SER A 133 8.98 -3.06 -5.09
CA SER A 133 8.85 -2.82 -3.65
C SER A 133 7.87 -3.79 -3.02
N ARG A 134 8.26 -4.39 -1.89
CA ARG A 134 7.33 -5.15 -1.04
C ARG A 134 6.57 -4.17 -0.16
N ALA A 135 5.26 -4.18 -0.29
CA ALA A 135 4.35 -3.51 0.63
C ALA A 135 3.88 -4.51 1.69
N ILE A 136 3.81 -4.05 2.94
CA ILE A 136 3.40 -4.87 4.08
C ILE A 136 2.46 -4.03 4.95
N GLY A 137 1.35 -4.63 5.38
CA GLY A 137 0.46 -4.12 6.41
C GLY A 137 0.55 -5.01 7.65
N VAL A 138 0.77 -4.42 8.81
CA VAL A 138 0.90 -5.12 10.10
C VAL A 138 -0.08 -4.49 11.09
N ASP A 139 -0.84 -5.29 11.82
CA ASP A 139 -1.75 -4.80 12.84
C ASP A 139 -1.02 -4.38 14.13
N GLN A 140 -1.76 -3.81 15.09
CA GLN A 140 -1.23 -3.35 16.38
C GLN A 140 -0.65 -4.48 17.26
N HIS A 141 -0.86 -5.74 16.90
CA HIS A 141 -0.32 -6.91 17.59
C HIS A 141 0.88 -7.53 16.88
N GLY A 142 1.40 -6.88 15.82
CA GLY A 142 2.54 -7.35 15.05
C GLY A 142 2.19 -8.44 14.02
N ARG A 143 0.90 -8.71 13.73
CA ARG A 143 0.49 -9.73 12.76
C ARG A 143 0.42 -9.14 11.36
N GLU A 144 1.04 -9.79 10.38
CA GLU A 144 0.88 -9.42 8.97
C GLU A 144 -0.56 -9.64 8.53
N VAL A 145 -1.19 -8.61 7.99
CA VAL A 145 -2.56 -8.65 7.45
C VAL A 145 -2.57 -8.53 5.94
N LEU A 146 -1.54 -7.94 5.35
CA LEU A 146 -1.40 -7.74 3.91
C LEU A 146 0.08 -7.79 3.53
N SER A 147 0.41 -8.46 2.44
CA SER A 147 1.69 -8.24 1.74
C SER A 147 1.54 -8.42 0.24
N TYR A 148 2.32 -7.66 -0.54
CA TYR A 148 2.42 -7.82 -1.98
C TYR A 148 3.70 -7.20 -2.53
N LEU A 149 4.12 -7.64 -3.72
CA LEU A 149 5.20 -7.05 -4.48
C LEU A 149 4.62 -6.13 -5.57
N CYS A 150 4.93 -4.85 -5.49
CA CYS A 150 4.50 -3.85 -6.47
C CYS A 150 5.68 -3.46 -7.38
N HIS A 151 5.42 -3.38 -8.68
CA HIS A 151 6.37 -2.90 -9.68
C HIS A 151 5.95 -1.53 -10.18
N VAL A 152 6.86 -0.56 -10.18
CA VAL A 152 6.59 0.82 -10.60
C VAL A 152 7.69 1.30 -11.54
N LEU A 153 7.30 1.88 -12.66
CA LEU A 153 8.21 2.65 -13.51
C LEU A 153 8.47 4.01 -12.85
N VAL A 154 9.74 4.36 -12.69
CA VAL A 154 10.17 5.60 -12.03
C VAL A 154 11.06 6.36 -13.00
N ALA A 155 10.83 7.68 -13.14
CA ALA A 155 11.61 8.51 -14.03
C ALA A 155 13.07 8.56 -13.59
N ARG A 156 13.96 8.55 -14.56
CA ARG A 156 15.41 8.75 -14.37
C ARG A 156 15.76 10.21 -14.60
N ARG A 157 16.80 10.68 -13.90
CA ARG A 157 17.41 11.96 -14.23
C ARG A 157 17.95 11.89 -15.65
N GLY A 158 17.66 12.92 -16.46
CA GLY A 158 17.94 12.94 -17.88
C GLY A 158 19.40 12.55 -18.20
N ARG A 159 19.53 11.64 -19.13
CA ARG A 159 20.69 11.45 -19.96
C ARG A 159 20.41 12.05 -21.34
#